data_1b5365bf63289902fc852838ddacb359
#
_entry.id   1b5365bf63289902fc852838ddacb359
#
_cell.length_a   1.000
_cell.length_b   1.000
_cell.length_c   1.000
_cell.angle_alpha   90.00
_cell.angle_beta   90.00
_cell.angle_gamma   90.00
#
_symmetry.space_group_name_H-M   'P 1'
#
loop_
_entity.id
_entity.type
_entity.pdbx_description
1 polymer ?
#
loop_
_entity_poly.entity_id
_entity_poly.type
_entity_poly.pdbx_seq_one_letter_code
_entity_poly.pdbx_strand_id
1 'polypeptide(L)'
;MRPLAGAHTMFSCVDFTPGAVVPLHSHPHEQLGVVLQGELEMEIGGERRALRPGDAYVIPGGVQHGARAHAGPVRVLDVFYPLREDYLKLFK
;
A
#
# COMPACT_ATOMS: atom_id res chain seq x y z
N MET A 1 8.31 4.00 5.70
CA MET A 1 7.72 2.64 5.81
C MET A 1 8.21 1.97 7.08
N ARG A 2 7.29 1.41 7.84
CA ARG A 2 7.61 0.74 9.12
C ARG A 2 6.98 -0.66 9.11
N PRO A 3 7.74 -1.69 8.74
CA PRO A 3 7.21 -3.05 8.68
C PRO A 3 7.25 -3.75 10.04
N LEU A 4 6.27 -4.62 10.26
CA LEU A 4 6.24 -5.56 11.37
C LEU A 4 5.78 -6.91 10.82
N ALA A 5 6.54 -7.95 11.06
CA ALA A 5 6.30 -9.26 10.47
C ALA A 5 5.97 -10.32 11.50
N GLY A 6 4.95 -11.13 11.22
CA GLY A 6 4.70 -12.40 11.89
C GLY A 6 5.36 -13.55 11.15
N ALA A 7 4.85 -14.76 11.35
CA ALA A 7 5.41 -15.95 10.70
C ALA A 7 5.12 -16.00 9.19
N HIS A 8 3.95 -15.52 8.77
CA HIS A 8 3.49 -15.64 7.38
C HIS A 8 2.98 -14.33 6.80
N THR A 9 2.67 -13.35 7.65
CA THR A 9 2.12 -12.07 7.23
C THR A 9 2.96 -10.94 7.80
N MET A 10 2.88 -9.79 7.14
CA MET A 10 3.47 -8.57 7.67
C MET A 10 2.52 -7.41 7.44
N PHE A 11 2.62 -6.38 8.27
CA PHE A 11 2.02 -5.09 7.94
C PHE A 11 3.07 -3.99 7.92
N SER A 12 2.74 -2.95 7.20
CA SER A 12 3.62 -1.80 7.04
C SER A 12 2.80 -0.53 7.11
N CYS A 13 3.24 0.41 7.93
CA CYS A 13 2.68 1.75 7.94
C CYS A 13 3.46 2.59 6.95
N VAL A 14 2.78 3.10 5.92
CA VAL A 14 3.41 3.84 4.83
C VAL A 14 2.93 5.27 4.85
N ASP A 15 3.89 6.21 4.84
CA ASP A 15 3.61 7.63 4.76
C ASP A 15 4.00 8.15 3.38
N PHE A 16 3.06 8.85 2.73
CA PHE A 16 3.29 9.52 1.45
C PHE A 16 3.38 11.02 1.69
N THR A 17 4.41 11.63 1.13
CA THR A 17 4.47 13.10 1.06
C THR A 17 3.51 13.60 -0.02
N PRO A 18 3.07 14.88 0.04
CA PRO A 18 2.23 15.43 -1.01
C PRO A 18 2.85 15.27 -2.39
N GLY A 19 2.05 14.82 -3.36
CA GLY A 19 2.50 14.59 -4.73
C GLY A 19 3.24 13.29 -4.97
N ALA A 20 3.48 12.47 -3.93
CA ALA A 20 4.18 11.19 -4.09
C ALA A 20 3.40 10.25 -5.00
N VAL A 21 4.12 9.51 -5.84
CA VAL A 21 3.55 8.56 -6.79
C VAL A 21 4.21 7.20 -6.61
N VAL A 22 3.39 6.16 -6.49
CA VAL A 22 3.82 4.77 -6.64
C VAL A 22 3.42 4.35 -8.04
N PRO A 23 4.37 4.13 -8.95
CA PRO A 23 4.04 3.76 -10.32
C PRO A 23 3.38 2.39 -10.38
N LEU A 24 2.67 2.13 -11.48
CA LEU A 24 2.03 0.83 -11.70
C LEU A 24 3.06 -0.28 -11.64
N HIS A 25 2.78 -1.28 -10.84
CA HIS A 25 3.63 -2.45 -10.66
C HIS A 25 2.77 -3.62 -10.19
N SER A 26 3.35 -4.80 -10.13
CA SER A 26 2.69 -5.98 -9.57
C SER A 26 3.69 -6.80 -8.76
N HIS A 27 3.16 -7.59 -7.85
CA HIS A 27 3.92 -8.54 -7.05
C HIS A 27 3.03 -9.74 -6.73
N PRO A 28 3.62 -10.92 -6.44
CA PRO A 28 2.82 -12.11 -6.16
C PRO A 28 2.07 -12.07 -4.84
N HIS A 29 2.43 -11.17 -3.95
CA HIS A 29 1.84 -11.03 -2.61
C HIS A 29 0.41 -10.47 -2.69
N GLU A 30 -0.49 -11.03 -1.89
CA GLU A 30 -1.77 -10.38 -1.64
C GLU A 30 -1.54 -9.19 -0.72
N GLN A 31 -2.23 -8.09 -0.98
CA GLN A 31 -2.11 -6.88 -0.19
C GLN A 31 -3.49 -6.37 0.21
N LEU A 32 -3.66 -6.09 1.50
CA LEU A 32 -4.82 -5.41 2.05
C LEU A 32 -4.36 -4.09 2.61
N GLY A 33 -5.20 -3.06 2.52
CA GLY A 33 -4.81 -1.79 3.11
C GLY A 33 -6.00 -0.98 3.58
N VAL A 34 -5.71 -0.03 4.45
CA VAL A 34 -6.68 0.94 4.94
C VAL A 34 -6.01 2.31 4.99
N VAL A 35 -6.74 3.34 4.54
CA VAL A 35 -6.27 4.72 4.63
C VAL A 35 -6.52 5.23 6.04
N LEU A 36 -5.48 5.71 6.71
CA LEU A 36 -5.55 6.25 8.06
C LEU A 36 -5.65 7.76 8.07
N GLN A 37 -5.01 8.42 7.08
CA GLN A 37 -4.96 9.87 7.01
C GLN A 37 -4.80 10.32 5.56
N GLY A 38 -5.48 11.42 5.20
CA GLY A 38 -5.38 12.02 3.88
C GLY A 38 -6.23 11.31 2.84
N GLU A 39 -6.09 11.72 1.58
CA GLU A 39 -6.82 11.14 0.45
C GLU A 39 -5.82 10.54 -0.53
N LEU A 40 -6.00 9.28 -0.87
CA LEU A 40 -5.14 8.53 -1.76
C LEU A 40 -5.91 8.13 -3.01
N GLU A 41 -5.38 8.48 -4.19
CA GLU A 41 -5.88 7.93 -5.44
C GLU A 41 -5.17 6.60 -5.69
N MET A 42 -5.94 5.53 -5.86
CA MET A 42 -5.38 4.20 -6.10
C MET A 42 -5.94 3.62 -7.38
N GLU A 43 -5.07 2.99 -8.16
CA GLU A 43 -5.44 2.22 -9.34
C GLU A 43 -5.13 0.75 -9.09
N ILE A 44 -6.14 -0.12 -9.24
CA ILE A 44 -6.01 -1.55 -9.05
C ILE A 44 -6.69 -2.24 -10.24
N GLY A 45 -5.93 -3.00 -11.03
CA GLY A 45 -6.48 -3.71 -12.18
C GLY A 45 -7.16 -2.81 -13.20
N GLY A 46 -6.66 -1.60 -13.38
CA GLY A 46 -7.22 -0.61 -14.31
C GLY A 46 -8.34 0.24 -13.72
N GLU A 47 -8.77 -0.02 -12.50
CA GLU A 47 -9.85 0.73 -11.86
C GLU A 47 -9.27 1.75 -10.89
N ARG A 48 -9.66 3.02 -11.05
CA ARG A 48 -9.20 4.13 -10.21
C ARG A 48 -10.25 4.56 -9.22
N ARG A 49 -9.81 4.81 -7.98
CA ARG A 49 -10.66 5.32 -6.92
C ARG A 49 -9.91 6.28 -6.01
N ALA A 50 -10.63 7.29 -5.52
CA ALA A 50 -10.13 8.15 -4.45
C ALA A 50 -10.56 7.54 -3.12
N LEU A 51 -9.59 7.27 -2.25
CA LEU A 51 -9.81 6.64 -0.95
C LEU A 51 -9.57 7.67 0.15
N ARG A 52 -10.44 7.65 1.15
CA ARG A 52 -10.42 8.56 2.31
C ARG A 52 -10.17 7.77 3.59
N PRO A 53 -9.87 8.45 4.71
CA PRO A 53 -9.66 7.73 5.97
C PRO A 53 -10.82 6.79 6.31
N GLY A 54 -10.47 5.54 6.65
CA GLY A 54 -11.43 4.48 6.90
C GLY A 54 -11.76 3.62 5.69
N ASP A 55 -11.46 4.08 4.47
CA ASP A 55 -11.63 3.25 3.27
C ASP A 55 -10.52 2.22 3.18
N ALA A 56 -10.88 1.02 2.74
CA ALA A 56 -9.97 -0.09 2.62
C ALA A 56 -9.91 -0.59 1.18
N TYR A 57 -8.82 -1.33 0.87
CA TYR A 57 -8.64 -1.90 -0.45
C TYR A 57 -8.02 -3.29 -0.38
N VAL A 58 -8.27 -4.08 -1.43
CA VAL A 58 -7.69 -5.41 -1.62
C VAL A 58 -6.97 -5.43 -2.95
N ILE A 59 -5.71 -5.86 -2.94
CA ILE A 59 -4.93 -6.05 -4.16
C ILE A 59 -4.58 -7.54 -4.26
N PRO A 60 -5.27 -8.29 -5.13
CA PRO A 60 -4.93 -9.70 -5.33
C PRO A 60 -3.52 -9.85 -5.86
N GLY A 61 -2.88 -10.98 -5.55
CA GLY A 61 -1.54 -11.27 -6.06
C GLY A 61 -1.49 -11.23 -7.57
N GLY A 62 -0.45 -10.60 -8.13
CA GLY A 62 -0.25 -10.49 -9.56
C GLY A 62 -1.01 -9.37 -10.25
N VAL A 63 -1.92 -8.69 -9.57
CA VAL A 63 -2.70 -7.60 -10.17
C VAL A 63 -1.90 -6.30 -10.15
N GLN A 64 -1.84 -5.64 -11.31
CA GLN A 64 -1.13 -4.37 -11.45
C GLN A 64 -1.83 -3.27 -10.66
N HIS A 65 -1.06 -2.50 -9.92
CA HIS A 65 -1.59 -1.43 -9.09
C HIS A 65 -0.59 -0.30 -8.89
N GLY A 66 -1.10 0.86 -8.53
CA GLY A 66 -0.31 2.03 -8.21
C GLY A 66 -1.11 3.01 -7.37
N ALA A 67 -0.46 4.06 -6.89
CA ALA A 67 -1.11 5.03 -6.02
C ALA A 67 -0.50 6.42 -6.18
N ARG A 68 -1.29 7.44 -5.82
CA ARG A 68 -0.84 8.83 -5.85
C ARG A 68 -1.44 9.61 -4.69
N ALA A 69 -0.59 10.31 -3.96
CA ALA A 69 -1.00 11.35 -3.01
C ALA A 69 -1.02 12.69 -3.76
N HIS A 70 -2.10 13.47 -3.63
CA HIS A 70 -2.22 14.74 -4.35
C HIS A 70 -1.79 15.94 -3.48
N ALA A 71 -2.74 16.60 -2.83
CA ALA A 71 -2.48 17.89 -2.19
C ALA A 71 -1.92 17.78 -0.78
N GLY A 72 -2.10 16.65 -0.09
CA GLY A 72 -1.70 16.53 1.31
C GLY A 72 -0.97 15.22 1.60
N PRO A 73 -0.44 15.09 2.81
CA PRO A 73 0.20 13.85 3.23
C PRO A 73 -0.83 12.74 3.40
N VAL A 74 -0.42 11.50 3.15
CA VAL A 74 -1.28 10.33 3.26
C VAL A 74 -0.57 9.29 4.12
N ARG A 75 -1.34 8.65 5.00
CA ARG A 75 -0.86 7.51 5.78
C ARG A 75 -1.78 6.32 5.54
N VAL A 76 -1.17 5.19 5.23
CA VAL A 76 -1.90 3.92 5.03
C VAL A 76 -1.27 2.83 5.87
N LEU A 77 -2.08 1.83 6.22
CA LEU A 77 -1.59 0.60 6.82
C LEU A 77 -1.82 -0.53 5.81
N ASP A 78 -0.75 -1.16 5.38
CA ASP A 78 -0.78 -2.28 4.42
C ASP A 78 -0.45 -3.59 5.11
N VAL A 79 -1.14 -4.66 4.70
CA VAL A 79 -0.91 -6.03 5.14
C VAL A 79 -0.57 -6.88 3.93
N PHE A 80 0.49 -7.68 4.02
CA PHE A 80 0.96 -8.55 2.94
C PHE A 80 0.96 -10.01 3.36
N TYR A 81 0.58 -10.88 2.43
CA TYR A 81 0.72 -12.31 2.56
C TYR A 81 1.19 -12.91 1.23
N PRO A 82 2.23 -13.71 1.21
CA PRO A 82 3.19 -13.97 2.30
C PRO A 82 4.06 -12.75 2.61
N LEU A 83 5.03 -12.91 3.50
CA LEU A 83 5.95 -11.83 3.85
C LEU A 83 6.66 -11.27 2.62
N ARG A 84 6.81 -9.97 2.60
CA ARG A 84 7.62 -9.29 1.57
C ARG A 84 9.06 -9.19 2.09
N GLU A 85 9.86 -10.17 1.77
CA GLU A 85 11.26 -10.22 2.21
C GLU A 85 12.07 -9.04 1.70
N ASP A 86 11.75 -8.53 0.51
CA ASP A 86 12.38 -7.34 -0.05
C ASP A 86 12.17 -6.12 0.84
N TYR A 87 11.01 -5.98 1.46
CA TYR A 87 10.75 -4.90 2.42
C TYR A 87 11.54 -5.10 3.70
N LEU A 88 11.56 -6.31 4.23
CA LEU A 88 12.26 -6.61 5.47
C LEU A 88 13.77 -6.39 5.36
N LYS A 89 14.35 -6.65 4.20
CA LYS A 89 15.79 -6.45 3.97
C LYS A 89 16.21 -4.99 4.06
N LEU A 90 15.29 -4.06 3.76
CA LEU A 90 15.58 -2.63 3.81
C LEU A 90 15.71 -2.10 5.24
N PHE A 91 15.18 -2.83 6.22
CA PHE A 91 15.05 -2.36 7.60
C PHE A 91 15.77 -3.23 8.63
N LYS A 92 16.65 -4.09 8.16
CA LYS A 92 17.51 -4.89 9.03
C LYS A 92 18.74 -4.14 9.46
#